data_4856185a4cf7757e3b5c9e2b1892a042
#
_entry.id   4856185a4cf7757e3b5c9e2b1892a042
#
_cell.length_a   1.000
_cell.length_b   1.000
_cell.length_c   1.000
_cell.angle_alpha   90.00
_cell.angle_beta   90.00
_cell.angle_gamma   90.00
#
_symmetry.space_group_name_H-M   'P 1'
#
loop_
_entity.id
_entity.type
_entity.pdbx_description
1 polymer ?
#
loop_
_entity_poly.entity_id
_entity_poly.type
_entity_poly.pdbx_seq_one_letter_code
_entity_poly.pdbx_strand_id
1 'polypeptide(L)'
;MKRLFSAKLIAALSVAAAVLTGCTTGTEETLQYVNLSQVSCSFLGEGNQPLVIEVKASPATWEATPGATWVKVERTDDRTLTVTVDDNDTGAERSTTIAIVADQASQEIRVNQLAKDNEFARFRKLDTFQMGAAMSPSGKYAGGFTASIAPDDSWQYSPTIVDLETGEVYEFGPYPESLHYLHQTMAITDQGLLFISDGQNGGQIAIDLTGNLFIPEAPAGFTGKPEIQGTSADGKYWVGFGMKGKVGEEPAPCKALLWTDGVPAELPWPDLNYRNEEVWYGGMARGISANGEIIYGTSWENWDFGMLYWVNNGTNTEKPRWVGEDVREVTPVTMKMSDGTEYETHIVNGLICEAQLTKISPNGKWIASSYRTETPADASMEVPSTHRPSEEI
;
A
#
# COMPACT_ATOMS: atom_id res chain seq x y z
N MET A 1 22.98 22.87 -9.04
CA MET A 1 21.80 23.34 -9.79
C MET A 1 20.57 22.95 -8.97
N LYS A 2 19.96 23.93 -8.30
CA LYS A 2 18.75 23.71 -7.48
C LYS A 2 17.55 23.60 -8.43
N ARG A 3 16.84 22.47 -8.41
CA ARG A 3 15.51 22.38 -9.00
C ARG A 3 14.49 22.36 -7.87
N LEU A 4 13.73 23.42 -7.78
CA LEU A 4 12.54 23.53 -6.93
C LEU A 4 11.47 22.56 -7.40
N PHE A 5 11.03 21.69 -6.51
CA PHE A 5 9.76 21.01 -6.64
C PHE A 5 8.66 21.95 -6.15
N SER A 6 7.81 22.36 -7.07
CA SER A 6 6.61 23.13 -6.75
C SER A 6 5.52 22.16 -6.29
N ALA A 7 5.34 22.04 -4.98
CA ALA A 7 4.15 21.41 -4.40
C ALA A 7 2.95 22.31 -4.67
N LYS A 8 2.02 21.88 -5.50
CA LYS A 8 0.70 22.51 -5.59
C LYS A 8 -0.13 22.07 -4.40
N LEU A 9 -0.21 22.98 -3.47
CA LEU A 9 -0.99 22.98 -2.26
C LEU A 9 -2.48 22.75 -2.58
N ILE A 10 -3.07 21.74 -1.97
CA ILE A 10 -4.51 21.58 -1.87
C ILE A 10 -4.97 22.60 -0.82
N ALA A 11 -5.65 23.65 -1.26
CA ALA A 11 -6.20 24.66 -0.38
C ALA A 11 -7.34 24.06 0.45
N ALA A 12 -7.08 23.78 1.72
CA ALA A 12 -8.13 23.56 2.70
C ALA A 12 -8.85 24.90 2.94
N LEU A 13 -10.16 24.91 2.74
CA LEU A 13 -11.02 26.06 2.94
C LEU A 13 -11.17 26.31 4.45
N SER A 14 -10.38 27.21 5.01
CA SER A 14 -10.65 27.79 6.33
C SER A 14 -11.68 28.90 6.19
N VAL A 15 -12.89 28.65 6.70
CA VAL A 15 -13.91 29.67 6.84
C VAL A 15 -13.55 30.57 8.03
N ALA A 16 -13.01 31.75 7.75
CA ALA A 16 -12.87 32.80 8.74
C ALA A 16 -14.20 33.50 8.89
N ALA A 17 -14.86 33.34 10.05
CA ALA A 17 -16.02 34.12 10.41
C ALA A 17 -15.62 35.55 10.76
N ALA A 18 -15.82 36.48 9.84
CA ALA A 18 -15.74 37.91 10.12
C ALA A 18 -17.11 38.39 10.62
N VAL A 19 -17.19 38.73 11.91
CA VAL A 19 -18.34 39.46 12.47
C VAL A 19 -18.19 40.90 12.08
N LEU A 20 -19.02 41.37 11.15
CA LEU A 20 -19.20 42.78 10.84
C LEU A 20 -20.59 43.19 11.30
N THR A 21 -20.64 43.92 12.40
CA THR A 21 -21.81 44.73 12.80
C THR A 21 -21.90 45.97 11.92
N GLY A 22 -22.83 45.98 11.00
CA GLY A 22 -23.15 47.14 10.18
C GLY A 22 -24.58 46.97 9.65
N CYS A 23 -25.56 47.66 10.23
CA CYS A 23 -26.89 47.81 9.67
C CYS A 23 -26.81 48.55 8.34
N THR A 24 -26.99 47.85 7.25
CA THR A 24 -27.48 48.41 5.99
C THR A 24 -28.48 47.40 5.42
N THR A 25 -29.61 47.90 4.91
CA THR A 25 -30.60 47.14 4.15
C THR A 25 -29.92 46.50 2.92
N GLY A 26 -29.27 45.37 3.13
CA GLY A 26 -28.61 44.58 2.09
C GLY A 26 -29.52 43.45 1.72
N THR A 27 -29.74 43.27 0.44
CA THR A 27 -30.16 41.99 -0.15
C THR A 27 -29.35 40.87 0.48
N GLU A 28 -30.00 39.88 1.08
CA GLU A 28 -29.33 38.67 1.57
C GLU A 28 -28.57 38.06 0.39
N GLU A 29 -27.25 38.20 0.38
CA GLU A 29 -26.43 37.45 -0.57
C GLU A 29 -26.61 35.95 -0.27
N THR A 30 -27.42 35.29 -1.07
CA THR A 30 -27.58 33.84 -0.98
C THR A 30 -26.27 33.18 -1.29
N LEU A 31 -25.69 32.44 -0.34
CA LEU A 31 -24.47 31.72 -0.52
C LEU A 31 -24.60 30.78 -1.73
N GLN A 32 -23.78 31.01 -2.75
CA GLN A 32 -23.74 30.16 -3.95
C GLN A 32 -22.74 29.05 -3.79
N TYR A 33 -23.13 27.82 -4.07
CA TYR A 33 -22.25 26.66 -3.99
C TYR A 33 -22.73 25.51 -4.89
N VAL A 34 -21.81 24.64 -5.25
CA VAL A 34 -22.05 23.32 -5.82
C VAL A 34 -21.24 22.30 -5.04
N ASN A 35 -21.91 21.32 -4.45
CA ASN A 35 -21.30 20.19 -3.77
C ASN A 35 -21.73 18.89 -4.44
N LEU A 36 -20.78 18.02 -4.74
CA LEU A 36 -20.98 16.76 -5.44
C LEU A 36 -20.65 15.59 -4.51
N SER A 37 -21.46 14.52 -4.56
CA SER A 37 -21.14 13.28 -3.84
C SER A 37 -19.87 12.63 -4.36
N GLN A 38 -19.47 12.96 -5.60
CA GLN A 38 -18.33 12.38 -6.28
C GLN A 38 -17.80 13.35 -7.34
N VAL A 39 -16.49 13.59 -7.35
CA VAL A 39 -15.81 14.51 -8.29
C VAL A 39 -14.97 13.79 -9.35
N SER A 40 -14.97 12.47 -9.32
CA SER A 40 -14.29 11.64 -10.31
C SER A 40 -15.06 10.33 -10.47
N CYS A 41 -15.21 9.88 -11.70
CA CYS A 41 -15.79 8.59 -12.02
C CYS A 41 -14.96 7.87 -13.09
N SER A 42 -14.96 6.54 -13.00
CA SER A 42 -14.23 5.67 -13.91
C SER A 42 -15.19 4.64 -14.52
N PHE A 43 -15.08 4.45 -15.82
CA PHE A 43 -15.91 3.53 -16.59
C PHE A 43 -15.04 2.48 -17.29
N LEU A 44 -15.59 1.31 -17.49
CA LEU A 44 -15.00 0.27 -18.35
C LEU A 44 -15.09 0.70 -19.80
N GLY A 45 -14.39 -0.01 -20.70
CA GLY A 45 -14.45 0.24 -22.13
C GLY A 45 -15.82 -0.04 -22.74
N GLU A 46 -16.58 -0.97 -22.16
CA GLU A 46 -17.93 -1.37 -22.63
C GLU A 46 -18.82 -1.84 -21.47
N GLY A 47 -20.12 -1.91 -21.71
CA GLY A 47 -21.09 -2.54 -20.80
C GLY A 47 -21.36 -1.75 -19.51
N ASN A 48 -21.08 -0.46 -19.51
CA ASN A 48 -21.26 0.38 -18.32
C ASN A 48 -22.73 0.60 -17.98
N GLN A 49 -23.02 0.55 -16.68
CA GLN A 49 -24.31 0.97 -16.15
C GLN A 49 -24.31 2.48 -15.89
N PRO A 50 -25.47 3.15 -15.95
CA PRO A 50 -25.60 4.55 -15.56
C PRO A 50 -25.08 4.78 -14.15
N LEU A 51 -24.28 5.82 -13.95
CA LEU A 51 -23.78 6.25 -12.64
C LEU A 51 -24.60 7.44 -12.14
N VAL A 52 -25.07 7.35 -10.91
CA VAL A 52 -25.86 8.42 -10.26
C VAL A 52 -24.98 9.21 -9.31
N ILE A 53 -24.98 10.54 -9.46
CA ILE A 53 -24.22 11.49 -8.63
C ILE A 53 -25.19 12.45 -7.96
N GLU A 54 -25.11 12.56 -6.64
CA GLU A 54 -25.88 13.57 -5.90
C GLU A 54 -25.24 14.95 -6.08
N VAL A 55 -26.07 15.95 -6.44
CA VAL A 55 -25.70 17.34 -6.62
C VAL A 55 -26.44 18.19 -5.59
N LYS A 56 -25.72 18.90 -4.75
CA LYS A 56 -26.30 19.90 -3.84
C LYS A 56 -25.81 21.27 -4.28
N ALA A 57 -26.72 22.11 -4.75
CA ALA A 57 -26.37 23.42 -5.27
C ALA A 57 -27.30 24.54 -4.69
N SER A 58 -26.73 25.74 -4.62
CA SER A 58 -27.45 26.96 -4.34
C SER A 58 -27.01 28.03 -5.37
N PRO A 59 -27.94 28.52 -6.23
CA PRO A 59 -29.35 28.13 -6.35
C PRO A 59 -29.55 26.68 -6.76
N ALA A 60 -30.71 26.09 -6.50
CA ALA A 60 -31.03 24.72 -6.85
C ALA A 60 -31.13 24.45 -8.36
N THR A 61 -31.18 25.53 -9.16
CA THR A 61 -31.10 25.46 -10.62
C THR A 61 -29.65 25.38 -11.06
N TRP A 62 -29.21 24.18 -11.50
CA TRP A 62 -27.87 23.96 -12.03
C TRP A 62 -27.93 23.27 -13.38
N GLU A 63 -26.87 23.40 -14.15
CA GLU A 63 -26.71 22.76 -15.46
C GLU A 63 -25.46 21.89 -15.46
N ALA A 64 -25.50 20.77 -16.19
CA ALA A 64 -24.38 19.88 -16.39
C ALA A 64 -23.99 19.87 -17.88
N THR A 65 -22.75 20.17 -18.18
CA THR A 65 -22.22 20.19 -19.54
C THR A 65 -21.06 19.20 -19.68
N PRO A 66 -21.21 18.11 -20.47
CA PRO A 66 -20.12 17.19 -20.71
C PRO A 66 -19.11 17.79 -21.69
N GLY A 67 -17.82 17.60 -21.41
CA GLY A 67 -16.72 18.08 -22.24
C GLY A 67 -16.42 17.22 -23.47
N ALA A 68 -17.11 16.08 -23.64
CA ALA A 68 -16.97 15.20 -24.79
C ALA A 68 -18.29 14.53 -25.15
N THR A 69 -18.49 14.23 -26.44
CA THR A 69 -19.76 13.68 -27.01
C THR A 69 -20.04 12.24 -26.57
N TRP A 70 -19.02 11.51 -26.13
CA TRP A 70 -19.18 10.14 -25.66
C TRP A 70 -19.66 10.04 -24.19
N VAL A 71 -19.76 11.17 -23.48
CA VAL A 71 -20.38 11.29 -22.17
C VAL A 71 -21.73 11.94 -22.33
N LYS A 72 -22.75 11.32 -21.77
CA LYS A 72 -24.14 11.83 -21.74
C LYS A 72 -24.52 12.06 -20.30
N VAL A 73 -25.19 13.16 -20.05
CA VAL A 73 -25.64 13.57 -18.72
C VAL A 73 -27.12 13.87 -18.76
N GLU A 74 -27.83 13.43 -17.73
CA GLU A 74 -29.24 13.69 -17.54
C GLU A 74 -29.49 14.17 -16.12
N ARG A 75 -30.05 15.36 -15.98
CA ARG A 75 -30.55 15.85 -14.71
C ARG A 75 -31.93 15.27 -14.48
N THR A 76 -32.04 14.31 -13.56
CA THR A 76 -33.29 13.61 -13.27
C THR A 76 -34.19 14.43 -12.33
N ASP A 77 -33.60 15.17 -11.41
CA ASP A 77 -34.26 16.09 -10.51
C ASP A 77 -33.30 17.21 -10.03
N ASP A 78 -33.68 17.98 -9.01
CA ASP A 78 -32.88 19.09 -8.49
C ASP A 78 -31.59 18.63 -7.78
N ARG A 79 -31.42 17.34 -7.52
CA ARG A 79 -30.28 16.77 -6.76
C ARG A 79 -29.61 15.62 -7.46
N THR A 80 -30.10 15.17 -8.61
CA THR A 80 -29.63 13.92 -9.20
C THR A 80 -29.13 14.15 -10.62
N LEU A 81 -27.87 13.82 -10.84
CA LEU A 81 -27.22 13.74 -12.14
C LEU A 81 -26.98 12.27 -12.49
N THR A 82 -27.51 11.82 -13.61
CA THR A 82 -27.18 10.51 -14.17
C THR A 82 -26.17 10.68 -15.29
N VAL A 83 -25.04 9.95 -15.18
CA VAL A 83 -23.96 9.94 -16.17
C VAL A 83 -23.94 8.60 -16.88
N THR A 84 -23.94 8.62 -18.22
CA THR A 84 -23.75 7.45 -19.08
C THR A 84 -22.62 7.71 -20.07
N VAL A 85 -21.97 6.64 -20.51
CA VAL A 85 -20.87 6.74 -21.48
C VAL A 85 -21.12 5.77 -22.63
N ASP A 86 -20.75 6.19 -23.84
CA ASP A 86 -20.71 5.29 -25.00
C ASP A 86 -19.51 4.34 -24.88
N ASP A 87 -19.59 3.14 -25.48
CA ASP A 87 -18.48 2.21 -25.55
C ASP A 87 -17.23 2.86 -26.17
N ASN A 88 -16.07 2.49 -25.67
CA ASN A 88 -14.80 3.06 -26.11
C ASN A 88 -14.08 2.15 -27.10
N ASP A 89 -14.41 2.26 -28.37
CA ASP A 89 -13.80 1.51 -29.48
C ASP A 89 -12.51 2.16 -30.00
N THR A 90 -11.93 3.16 -29.31
CA THR A 90 -10.75 3.88 -29.84
C THR A 90 -9.43 3.12 -29.67
N GLY A 91 -9.42 2.02 -28.92
CA GLY A 91 -8.20 1.27 -28.59
C GLY A 91 -7.29 1.94 -27.56
N ALA A 92 -7.70 3.09 -26.99
CA ALA A 92 -6.95 3.81 -25.96
C ALA A 92 -7.87 4.33 -24.86
N GLU A 93 -7.33 4.51 -23.67
CA GLU A 93 -8.05 5.20 -22.59
C GLU A 93 -8.40 6.63 -23.00
N ARG A 94 -9.55 7.10 -22.53
CA ARG A 94 -9.98 8.47 -22.76
C ARG A 94 -10.49 9.12 -21.49
N SER A 95 -10.35 10.44 -21.41
CA SER A 95 -10.82 11.22 -20.27
C SER A 95 -11.43 12.53 -20.74
N THR A 96 -12.35 13.06 -19.90
CA THR A 96 -12.97 14.36 -20.10
C THR A 96 -13.46 14.87 -18.75
N THR A 97 -14.09 16.05 -18.72
CA THR A 97 -14.78 16.58 -17.54
C THR A 97 -16.26 16.83 -17.85
N ILE A 98 -17.07 16.85 -16.78
CA ILE A 98 -18.43 17.37 -16.80
C ILE A 98 -18.42 18.62 -15.92
N ALA A 99 -18.75 19.77 -16.47
CA ALA A 99 -18.90 21.01 -15.72
C ALA A 99 -20.30 21.09 -15.14
N ILE A 100 -20.41 21.30 -13.83
CA ILE A 100 -21.66 21.56 -13.11
C ILE A 100 -21.65 23.03 -12.70
N VAL A 101 -22.64 23.80 -13.18
CA VAL A 101 -22.71 25.25 -12.95
C VAL A 101 -24.06 25.60 -12.34
N ALA A 102 -24.03 26.34 -11.22
CA ALA A 102 -25.18 26.91 -10.56
C ALA A 102 -24.91 28.41 -10.35
N ASP A 103 -25.43 29.21 -11.27
CA ASP A 103 -25.14 30.66 -11.37
C ASP A 103 -23.63 30.96 -11.42
N GLN A 104 -23.04 31.51 -10.36
CA GLN A 104 -21.61 31.83 -10.30
C GLN A 104 -20.77 30.68 -9.70
N ALA A 105 -21.41 29.71 -9.06
CA ALA A 105 -20.72 28.56 -8.49
C ALA A 105 -20.55 27.44 -9.52
N SER A 106 -19.40 26.80 -9.55
CA SER A 106 -19.14 25.69 -10.44
C SER A 106 -18.26 24.61 -9.80
N GLN A 107 -18.45 23.38 -10.26
CA GLN A 107 -17.58 22.25 -9.96
C GLN A 107 -17.41 21.35 -11.20
N GLU A 108 -16.32 20.59 -11.24
CA GLU A 108 -16.06 19.64 -12.31
C GLU A 108 -16.04 18.20 -11.79
N ILE A 109 -16.58 17.30 -12.59
CA ILE A 109 -16.45 15.85 -12.43
C ILE A 109 -15.50 15.35 -13.48
N ARG A 110 -14.40 14.72 -13.08
CA ARG A 110 -13.51 14.03 -14.02
C ARG A 110 -14.10 12.70 -14.41
N VAL A 111 -14.17 12.42 -15.72
CA VAL A 111 -14.62 11.16 -16.28
C VAL A 111 -13.46 10.49 -16.98
N ASN A 112 -13.12 9.27 -16.55
CA ASN A 112 -12.11 8.42 -17.17
C ASN A 112 -12.80 7.17 -17.72
N GLN A 113 -12.42 6.71 -18.91
CA GLN A 113 -12.91 5.49 -19.47
C GLN A 113 -11.79 4.67 -20.10
N LEU A 114 -11.72 3.39 -19.72
CA LEU A 114 -10.77 2.43 -20.28
C LEU A 114 -11.11 2.13 -21.75
N ALA A 115 -10.14 1.59 -22.48
CA ALA A 115 -10.41 1.05 -23.83
C ALA A 115 -11.25 -0.24 -23.75
N LYS A 116 -12.04 -0.55 -24.78
CA LYS A 116 -12.93 -1.71 -24.82
C LYS A 116 -12.19 -3.04 -24.65
N ASP A 117 -11.01 -3.16 -25.22
CA ASP A 117 -10.19 -4.36 -25.18
C ASP A 117 -9.06 -4.25 -24.14
N ASN A 118 -9.21 -3.37 -23.15
CA ASN A 118 -8.25 -3.27 -22.05
C ASN A 118 -8.39 -4.49 -21.15
N GLU A 119 -7.50 -5.47 -21.30
CA GLU A 119 -7.49 -6.71 -20.51
C GLU A 119 -7.35 -6.44 -19.00
N PHE A 120 -6.75 -5.32 -18.61
CA PHE A 120 -6.66 -4.90 -17.21
C PHE A 120 -8.01 -4.55 -16.56
N ALA A 121 -9.04 -4.27 -17.36
CA ALA A 121 -10.39 -4.00 -16.87
C ALA A 121 -11.21 -5.26 -16.53
N ARG A 122 -10.71 -6.44 -16.84
CA ARG A 122 -11.42 -7.69 -16.62
C ARG A 122 -10.92 -8.37 -15.37
N PHE A 123 -11.80 -8.56 -14.40
CA PHE A 123 -11.53 -9.47 -13.29
C PHE A 123 -11.41 -10.89 -13.82
N ARG A 124 -10.22 -11.48 -13.73
CA ARG A 124 -9.99 -12.88 -14.02
C ARG A 124 -9.98 -13.63 -12.71
N LYS A 125 -10.93 -14.53 -12.50
CA LYS A 125 -10.92 -15.45 -11.39
C LYS A 125 -9.88 -16.53 -11.65
N LEU A 126 -8.94 -16.70 -10.72
CA LEU A 126 -7.98 -17.80 -10.72
C LEU A 126 -8.51 -18.86 -9.76
N ASP A 127 -9.18 -19.89 -10.29
CA ASP A 127 -9.70 -21.01 -9.51
C ASP A 127 -8.60 -22.01 -9.09
N THR A 128 -7.36 -21.78 -9.51
CA THR A 128 -6.22 -22.67 -9.28
C THR A 128 -5.75 -22.64 -7.82
N PHE A 129 -5.82 -21.46 -7.17
CA PHE A 129 -5.29 -21.31 -5.82
C PHE A 129 -6.38 -21.47 -4.75
N GLN A 130 -6.05 -22.19 -3.70
CA GLN A 130 -6.90 -22.33 -2.52
C GLN A 130 -6.38 -21.53 -1.33
N MET A 131 -5.12 -21.09 -1.37
CA MET A 131 -4.51 -20.23 -0.36
C MET A 131 -3.61 -19.18 -0.99
N GLY A 132 -3.43 -18.08 -0.26
CA GLY A 132 -2.74 -16.84 -0.54
C GLY A 132 -1.85 -16.84 -1.77
N ALA A 133 -2.10 -15.91 -2.67
CA ALA A 133 -1.32 -15.76 -3.90
C ALA A 133 -0.52 -14.47 -3.89
N ALA A 134 0.71 -14.53 -4.38
CA ALA A 134 1.50 -13.37 -4.79
C ALA A 134 1.41 -13.22 -6.30
N MET A 135 1.56 -11.99 -6.78
CA MET A 135 1.64 -11.68 -8.20
C MET A 135 3.00 -11.06 -8.51
N SER A 136 3.59 -11.43 -9.63
CA SER A 136 4.85 -10.85 -10.07
C SER A 136 4.67 -9.36 -10.42
N PRO A 137 5.75 -8.55 -10.37
CA PRO A 137 5.66 -7.10 -10.56
C PRO A 137 5.03 -6.66 -11.89
N SER A 138 5.23 -7.39 -12.97
CA SER A 138 4.59 -7.11 -14.27
C SER A 138 3.17 -7.70 -14.40
N GLY A 139 2.78 -8.58 -13.48
CA GLY A 139 1.55 -9.35 -13.59
C GLY A 139 1.63 -10.58 -14.50
N LYS A 140 2.84 -11.00 -14.90
CA LYS A 140 3.03 -12.17 -15.75
C LYS A 140 2.71 -13.48 -15.04
N TYR A 141 3.17 -13.62 -13.80
CA TYR A 141 2.97 -14.82 -13.00
C TYR A 141 2.16 -14.55 -11.75
N ALA A 142 1.35 -15.52 -11.37
CA ALA A 142 0.77 -15.62 -10.04
C ALA A 142 1.28 -16.90 -9.37
N GLY A 143 1.65 -16.80 -8.08
CA GLY A 143 2.11 -17.93 -7.29
C GLY A 143 1.25 -18.13 -6.05
N GLY A 144 0.96 -19.37 -5.71
CA GLY A 144 0.11 -19.73 -4.57
C GLY A 144 0.20 -21.21 -4.27
N PHE A 145 -0.84 -21.74 -3.67
CA PHE A 145 -0.93 -23.17 -3.33
C PHE A 145 -2.22 -23.78 -3.82
N THR A 146 -2.15 -25.02 -4.33
CA THR A 146 -3.25 -25.95 -4.36
C THR A 146 -3.25 -26.77 -3.08
N ALA A 147 -4.42 -27.26 -2.65
CA ALA A 147 -4.54 -28.11 -1.49
C ALA A 147 -5.19 -29.45 -1.86
N SER A 148 -4.71 -30.51 -1.26
CA SER A 148 -5.25 -31.86 -1.38
C SER A 148 -5.28 -32.53 -0.01
N ILE A 149 -6.02 -33.64 0.10
CA ILE A 149 -6.05 -34.45 1.32
C ILE A 149 -5.18 -35.67 1.08
N ALA A 150 -4.18 -35.85 1.94
CA ALA A 150 -3.31 -37.03 1.93
C ALA A 150 -4.06 -38.32 2.39
N PRO A 151 -3.50 -39.51 2.16
CA PRO A 151 -4.13 -40.78 2.59
C PRO A 151 -4.34 -40.93 4.11
N ASP A 152 -3.66 -40.13 4.92
CA ASP A 152 -3.78 -40.08 6.39
C ASP A 152 -4.74 -38.97 6.87
N ASP A 153 -5.58 -38.44 5.97
CA ASP A 153 -6.51 -37.34 6.19
C ASP A 153 -5.87 -35.97 6.55
N SER A 154 -4.56 -35.84 6.42
CA SER A 154 -3.88 -34.55 6.57
C SER A 154 -3.98 -33.68 5.31
N TRP A 155 -3.95 -32.36 5.50
CA TRP A 155 -3.87 -31.43 4.37
C TRP A 155 -2.44 -31.37 3.81
N GLN A 156 -2.34 -31.46 2.49
CA GLN A 156 -1.10 -31.26 1.76
C GLN A 156 -1.25 -30.04 0.85
N TYR A 157 -0.22 -29.21 0.80
CA TYR A 157 -0.19 -28.01 -0.02
C TYR A 157 0.91 -28.14 -1.07
N SER A 158 0.53 -27.97 -2.33
CA SER A 158 1.45 -27.98 -3.47
C SER A 158 1.67 -26.54 -3.94
N PRO A 159 2.89 -26.02 -3.87
CA PRO A 159 3.21 -24.75 -4.50
C PRO A 159 2.87 -24.78 -5.98
N THR A 160 2.27 -23.71 -6.45
CA THR A 160 1.75 -23.64 -7.81
C THR A 160 2.02 -22.26 -8.40
N ILE A 161 2.49 -22.22 -9.64
CA ILE A 161 2.70 -20.99 -10.41
C ILE A 161 1.77 -21.05 -11.63
N VAL A 162 1.12 -19.93 -11.91
CA VAL A 162 0.30 -19.76 -13.12
C VAL A 162 0.92 -18.66 -13.98
N ASP A 163 1.23 -18.96 -15.22
CA ASP A 163 1.49 -17.96 -16.24
C ASP A 163 0.16 -17.30 -16.64
N LEU A 164 0.02 -16.02 -16.35
CA LEU A 164 -1.23 -15.29 -16.57
C LEU A 164 -1.47 -14.92 -18.03
N GLU A 165 -0.43 -14.94 -18.87
CA GLU A 165 -0.54 -14.68 -20.29
C GLU A 165 -0.99 -15.92 -21.05
N THR A 166 -0.37 -17.07 -20.76
CA THR A 166 -0.64 -18.33 -21.47
C THR A 166 -1.71 -19.18 -20.78
N GLY A 167 -1.90 -19.02 -19.48
CA GLY A 167 -2.75 -19.87 -18.63
C GLY A 167 -2.06 -21.18 -18.24
N GLU A 168 -0.78 -21.36 -18.53
CA GLU A 168 -0.03 -22.55 -18.13
C GLU A 168 0.12 -22.63 -16.62
N VAL A 169 -0.04 -23.84 -16.07
CA VAL A 169 0.02 -24.11 -14.62
C VAL A 169 1.20 -25.01 -14.33
N TYR A 170 2.08 -24.56 -13.45
CA TYR A 170 3.21 -25.29 -12.92
C TYR A 170 2.90 -25.69 -11.48
N GLU A 171 2.62 -26.95 -11.23
CA GLU A 171 2.35 -27.49 -9.89
C GLU A 171 3.54 -28.36 -9.45
N PHE A 172 4.01 -28.10 -8.22
CA PHE A 172 5.19 -28.73 -7.66
C PHE A 172 4.84 -29.62 -6.47
N GLY A 173 5.33 -30.87 -6.48
CA GLY A 173 5.15 -31.83 -5.38
C GLY A 173 4.93 -33.24 -5.88
N PRO A 174 4.75 -34.22 -4.99
CA PRO A 174 4.82 -34.08 -3.52
C PRO A 174 6.25 -33.85 -3.05
N TYR A 175 6.41 -32.94 -2.09
CA TYR A 175 7.73 -32.67 -1.48
C TYR A 175 8.05 -33.66 -0.36
N PRO A 176 9.34 -33.77 0.06
CA PRO A 176 9.72 -34.47 1.26
C PRO A 176 8.90 -33.99 2.48
N GLU A 177 8.68 -34.86 3.45
CA GLU A 177 7.91 -34.58 4.67
C GLU A 177 8.35 -33.29 5.40
N SER A 178 9.64 -32.98 5.34
CA SER A 178 10.20 -31.74 5.91
C SER A 178 9.69 -30.43 5.27
N LEU A 179 9.02 -30.52 4.12
CA LEU A 179 8.46 -29.38 3.39
C LEU A 179 6.92 -29.37 3.37
N HIS A 180 6.25 -30.26 4.09
CA HIS A 180 4.79 -30.35 4.13
C HIS A 180 4.09 -29.10 4.69
N TYR A 181 4.82 -28.25 5.39
CA TYR A 181 4.28 -27.06 6.07
C TYR A 181 4.49 -25.75 5.30
N LEU A 182 4.86 -25.85 4.03
CA LEU A 182 4.93 -24.68 3.15
C LEU A 182 3.51 -24.25 2.79
N HIS A 183 3.07 -23.11 3.32
CA HIS A 183 1.67 -22.71 3.18
C HIS A 183 1.46 -21.21 2.96
N GLN A 184 2.53 -20.44 2.84
CA GLN A 184 2.40 -19.01 2.61
C GLN A 184 3.32 -18.54 1.48
N THR A 185 2.73 -17.99 0.43
CA THR A 185 3.43 -17.33 -0.67
C THR A 185 3.74 -15.89 -0.26
N MET A 186 4.98 -15.48 -0.42
CA MET A 186 5.45 -14.15 -0.04
C MET A 186 5.71 -13.25 -1.24
N ALA A 187 6.39 -13.76 -2.26
CA ALA A 187 6.73 -13.03 -3.48
C ALA A 187 6.94 -13.98 -4.66
N ILE A 188 6.84 -13.45 -5.86
CA ILE A 188 7.20 -14.14 -7.11
C ILE A 188 7.83 -13.14 -8.06
N THR A 189 8.88 -13.53 -8.79
CA THR A 189 9.53 -12.70 -9.80
C THR A 189 8.86 -12.82 -11.17
N ASP A 190 9.16 -11.90 -12.09
CA ASP A 190 8.75 -12.01 -13.50
C ASP A 190 9.48 -13.13 -14.29
N GLN A 191 10.46 -13.80 -13.66
CA GLN A 191 11.10 -15.01 -14.17
C GLN A 191 10.47 -16.29 -13.62
N GLY A 192 9.40 -16.16 -12.81
CA GLY A 192 8.70 -17.31 -12.22
C GLY A 192 9.41 -17.94 -11.02
N LEU A 193 10.26 -17.19 -10.32
CA LEU A 193 10.85 -17.64 -9.06
C LEU A 193 9.92 -17.33 -7.91
N LEU A 194 9.36 -18.36 -7.27
CA LEU A 194 8.38 -18.26 -6.19
C LEU A 194 9.04 -18.43 -4.83
N PHE A 195 8.84 -17.45 -3.94
CA PHE A 195 9.31 -17.49 -2.54
C PHE A 195 8.18 -17.92 -1.62
N ILE A 196 8.44 -18.93 -0.79
CA ILE A 196 7.47 -19.62 0.04
C ILE A 196 7.95 -19.65 1.47
N SER A 197 7.12 -19.23 2.42
CA SER A 197 7.43 -19.29 3.84
C SER A 197 7.26 -20.72 4.38
N ASP A 198 8.25 -21.17 5.13
CA ASP A 198 8.18 -22.41 5.91
C ASP A 198 7.62 -22.11 7.30
N GLY A 199 6.33 -22.37 7.48
CA GLY A 199 5.62 -22.04 8.71
C GLY A 199 6.08 -22.82 9.94
N GLN A 200 6.78 -23.95 9.81
CA GLN A 200 7.27 -24.74 10.93
C GLN A 200 8.72 -24.45 11.33
N ASN A 201 9.59 -24.30 10.34
CA ASN A 201 11.02 -24.20 10.59
C ASN A 201 11.54 -22.77 10.47
N GLY A 202 10.65 -21.82 10.18
CA GLY A 202 10.97 -20.42 9.92
C GLY A 202 11.77 -20.18 8.64
N GLY A 203 11.67 -18.98 8.09
CA GLY A 203 12.35 -18.57 6.86
C GLY A 203 11.65 -19.03 5.59
N GLN A 204 12.38 -19.02 4.49
CA GLN A 204 11.82 -19.28 3.17
C GLN A 204 12.66 -20.25 2.36
N ILE A 205 11.99 -20.86 1.40
CA ILE A 205 12.59 -21.51 0.23
C ILE A 205 12.11 -20.79 -1.03
N ALA A 206 12.85 -20.97 -2.12
CA ALA A 206 12.45 -20.52 -3.43
C ALA A 206 12.31 -21.70 -4.38
N ILE A 207 11.34 -21.61 -5.30
CA ILE A 207 11.07 -22.62 -6.34
C ILE A 207 11.07 -21.91 -7.68
N ASP A 208 11.81 -22.45 -8.65
CA ASP A 208 11.77 -22.00 -10.03
C ASP A 208 10.72 -22.76 -10.87
N LEU A 209 10.49 -22.33 -12.12
CA LEU A 209 9.55 -22.98 -13.05
C LEU A 209 9.90 -24.43 -13.40
N THR A 210 11.12 -24.89 -13.10
CA THR A 210 11.55 -26.28 -13.33
C THR A 210 11.43 -27.15 -12.07
N GLY A 211 11.01 -26.54 -10.93
CA GLY A 211 10.87 -27.23 -9.65
C GLY A 211 12.14 -27.32 -8.83
N ASN A 212 13.22 -26.62 -9.22
CA ASN A 212 14.42 -26.57 -8.41
C ASN A 212 14.18 -25.71 -7.16
N LEU A 213 14.65 -26.25 -6.03
CA LEU A 213 14.54 -25.60 -4.72
C LEU A 213 15.88 -25.00 -4.31
N PHE A 214 15.86 -23.81 -3.75
CA PHE A 214 17.00 -23.23 -3.07
C PHE A 214 16.57 -22.39 -1.87
N ILE A 215 17.49 -22.16 -0.94
CA ILE A 215 17.28 -21.33 0.25
C ILE A 215 18.01 -20.00 0.01
N PRO A 216 17.32 -18.85 0.09
CA PRO A 216 17.97 -17.55 0.02
C PRO A 216 19.05 -17.42 1.10
N GLU A 217 20.23 -16.94 0.72
CA GLU A 217 21.31 -16.70 1.67
C GLU A 217 21.08 -15.43 2.48
N ALA A 218 21.55 -15.43 3.73
CA ALA A 218 21.61 -14.25 4.58
C ALA A 218 23.06 -13.73 4.68
N PRO A 219 23.27 -12.43 4.98
CA PRO A 219 24.60 -11.91 5.24
C PRO A 219 25.28 -12.60 6.43
N ALA A 220 26.61 -12.53 6.51
CA ALA A 220 27.35 -13.07 7.65
C ALA A 220 26.89 -12.44 8.97
N GLY A 221 26.72 -13.26 10.00
CA GLY A 221 26.27 -12.83 11.33
C GLY A 221 24.75 -12.82 11.50
N PHE A 222 23.99 -13.16 10.48
CA PHE A 222 22.56 -13.40 10.60
C PHE A 222 22.28 -14.83 11.07
N THR A 223 21.16 -14.99 11.78
CA THR A 223 20.70 -16.29 12.30
C THR A 223 19.41 -16.69 11.60
N GLY A 224 19.26 -17.99 11.36
CA GLY A 224 18.09 -18.51 10.65
C GLY A 224 18.08 -18.20 9.14
N LYS A 225 16.94 -18.48 8.53
CA LYS A 225 16.70 -18.22 7.11
C LYS A 225 16.07 -16.82 6.97
N PRO A 226 16.48 -16.03 5.98
CA PRO A 226 15.85 -14.74 5.72
C PRO A 226 14.47 -14.92 5.07
N GLU A 227 13.70 -13.83 5.04
CA GLU A 227 12.39 -13.76 4.40
C GLU A 227 12.37 -12.70 3.30
N ILE A 228 12.06 -13.10 2.08
CA ILE A 228 11.87 -12.21 0.93
C ILE A 228 10.40 -11.74 0.93
N GLN A 229 10.19 -10.43 0.83
CA GLN A 229 8.87 -9.80 0.87
C GLN A 229 8.47 -9.16 -0.46
N GLY A 230 9.42 -8.90 -1.35
CA GLY A 230 9.18 -8.30 -2.64
C GLY A 230 10.35 -8.42 -3.60
N THR A 231 10.06 -8.25 -4.89
CA THR A 231 11.03 -8.37 -5.98
C THR A 231 10.85 -7.26 -7.02
N SER A 232 11.95 -6.84 -7.68
CA SER A 232 11.86 -6.02 -8.88
C SER A 232 11.41 -6.83 -10.09
N ALA A 233 10.92 -6.15 -11.15
CA ALA A 233 10.41 -6.81 -12.35
C ALA A 233 11.51 -7.58 -13.11
N ASP A 234 12.72 -7.03 -13.16
CA ASP A 234 13.88 -7.71 -13.78
C ASP A 234 14.42 -8.88 -12.96
N GLY A 235 13.89 -9.09 -11.72
CA GLY A 235 14.36 -10.14 -10.81
C GLY A 235 15.72 -9.89 -10.19
N LYS A 236 16.36 -8.78 -10.51
CA LYS A 236 17.71 -8.43 -10.03
C LYS A 236 17.73 -8.14 -8.54
N TYR A 237 16.68 -7.46 -8.05
CA TYR A 237 16.56 -7.03 -6.65
C TYR A 237 15.47 -7.80 -5.95
N TRP A 238 15.78 -8.35 -4.78
CA TRP A 238 14.82 -8.88 -3.83
C TRP A 238 14.98 -8.12 -2.52
N VAL A 239 13.91 -7.91 -1.81
CA VAL A 239 13.92 -7.21 -0.52
C VAL A 239 13.17 -8.00 0.54
N GLY A 240 13.57 -7.82 1.78
CA GLY A 240 12.97 -8.54 2.90
C GLY A 240 13.70 -8.26 4.20
N PHE A 241 13.84 -9.27 5.03
CA PHE A 241 14.49 -9.12 6.33
C PHE A 241 15.12 -10.42 6.82
N GLY A 242 15.95 -10.29 7.84
CA GLY A 242 16.55 -11.39 8.57
C GLY A 242 16.82 -11.00 10.01
N MET A 243 17.08 -12.00 10.84
CA MET A 243 17.42 -11.79 12.26
C MET A 243 18.95 -11.77 12.44
N LYS A 244 19.49 -10.78 13.13
CA LYS A 244 20.92 -10.63 13.40
C LYS A 244 21.16 -10.76 14.90
N GLY A 245 21.87 -11.79 15.31
CA GLY A 245 22.12 -12.11 16.69
C GLY A 245 21.88 -13.57 16.99
N LYS A 246 21.95 -13.97 18.25
CA LYS A 246 21.67 -15.35 18.66
C LYS A 246 20.20 -15.52 18.96
N VAL A 247 19.66 -16.68 18.57
CA VAL A 247 18.31 -17.08 18.97
C VAL A 247 18.25 -17.14 20.50
N GLY A 248 17.35 -16.36 21.10
CA GLY A 248 17.17 -16.29 22.55
C GLY A 248 17.92 -15.15 23.25
N GLU A 249 18.67 -14.32 22.51
CA GLU A 249 19.12 -13.02 23.00
C GLU A 249 18.03 -11.98 22.67
N GLU A 250 17.45 -11.39 23.67
CA GLU A 250 16.50 -10.27 23.51
C GLU A 250 17.28 -8.95 23.44
N PRO A 251 16.88 -8.04 22.57
CA PRO A 251 16.02 -8.28 21.41
C PRO A 251 16.84 -8.80 20.23
N ALA A 252 16.39 -9.88 19.59
CA ALA A 252 17.00 -10.32 18.35
C ALA A 252 16.68 -9.29 17.25
N PRO A 253 17.64 -8.46 16.82
CA PRO A 253 17.33 -7.34 15.96
C PRO A 253 16.94 -7.81 14.57
N CYS A 254 15.72 -7.50 14.16
CA CYS A 254 15.27 -7.65 12.79
C CYS A 254 15.96 -6.60 11.91
N LYS A 255 16.56 -7.02 10.81
CA LYS A 255 17.27 -6.14 9.88
C LYS A 255 16.69 -6.25 8.48
N ALA A 256 16.44 -5.11 7.87
CA ALA A 256 16.05 -5.02 6.47
C ALA A 256 17.20 -5.44 5.56
N LEU A 257 16.88 -6.26 4.56
CA LEU A 257 17.84 -6.83 3.62
C LEU A 257 17.47 -6.50 2.19
N LEU A 258 18.50 -6.34 1.37
CA LEU A 258 18.43 -6.28 -0.08
C LEU A 258 19.34 -7.37 -0.67
N TRP A 259 18.82 -8.13 -1.62
CA TRP A 259 19.61 -9.01 -2.48
C TRP A 259 19.77 -8.36 -3.85
N THR A 260 20.99 -8.31 -4.32
CA THR A 260 21.30 -7.89 -5.69
C THR A 260 21.90 -9.08 -6.42
N ASP A 261 21.22 -9.55 -7.46
CA ASP A 261 21.59 -10.78 -8.19
C ASP A 261 21.83 -11.98 -7.24
N GLY A 262 20.95 -12.11 -6.21
CA GLY A 262 21.03 -13.15 -5.20
C GLY A 262 22.04 -12.92 -4.07
N VAL A 263 22.85 -11.86 -4.12
CA VAL A 263 23.84 -11.52 -3.09
C VAL A 263 23.20 -10.61 -2.03
N PRO A 264 23.11 -11.04 -0.75
CA PRO A 264 22.46 -10.29 0.31
C PRO A 264 23.34 -9.19 0.89
N ALA A 265 22.70 -8.06 1.23
CA ALA A 265 23.30 -6.97 1.99
C ALA A 265 22.30 -6.38 2.99
N GLU A 266 22.78 -5.93 4.14
CA GLU A 266 21.98 -5.21 5.12
C GLU A 266 21.70 -3.79 4.61
N LEU A 267 20.43 -3.36 4.67
CA LEU A 267 20.05 -1.98 4.37
C LEU A 267 20.32 -1.08 5.59
N PRO A 268 20.80 0.16 5.38
CA PRO A 268 20.97 1.12 6.47
C PRO A 268 19.64 1.37 7.18
N TRP A 269 19.71 1.57 8.51
CA TRP A 269 18.55 1.84 9.34
C TRP A 269 18.69 3.21 10.03
N PRO A 270 17.60 3.97 10.29
CA PRO A 270 17.69 5.21 11.03
C PRO A 270 18.08 4.96 12.50
N ASP A 271 18.68 5.96 13.14
CA ASP A 271 19.06 5.86 14.56
C ASP A 271 17.84 6.01 15.48
N LEU A 272 16.81 6.72 15.00
CA LEU A 272 15.58 6.97 15.73
C LEU A 272 14.38 6.43 14.95
N ASN A 273 13.38 5.94 15.67
CA ASN A 273 12.10 5.52 15.11
C ASN A 273 11.24 6.73 14.68
N TYR A 274 10.05 6.47 14.17
CA TYR A 274 9.15 7.54 13.73
C TYR A 274 8.70 8.48 14.85
N ARG A 275 8.80 8.05 16.12
CA ARG A 275 8.50 8.84 17.33
C ARG A 275 9.69 9.62 17.88
N ASN A 276 10.85 9.60 17.22
CA ASN A 276 12.14 10.14 17.71
C ASN A 276 12.70 9.40 18.93
N GLU A 277 12.38 8.15 19.11
CA GLU A 277 12.92 7.28 20.15
C GLU A 277 14.01 6.38 19.57
N GLU A 278 14.87 5.83 20.42
CA GLU A 278 15.89 4.89 19.98
C GLU A 278 15.29 3.64 19.33
N VAL A 279 15.91 3.16 18.24
CA VAL A 279 15.48 1.95 17.55
C VAL A 279 15.99 0.71 18.27
N TRP A 280 15.11 -0.09 18.83
CA TRP A 280 15.47 -1.26 19.65
C TRP A 280 15.54 -2.55 18.81
N TYR A 281 14.56 -2.77 17.94
CA TYR A 281 14.46 -4.02 17.19
C TYR A 281 14.89 -3.91 15.72
N GLY A 282 14.97 -2.71 15.19
CA GLY A 282 15.16 -2.47 13.77
C GLY A 282 13.89 -2.64 12.96
N GLY A 283 13.97 -3.24 11.77
CA GLY A 283 12.81 -3.38 10.92
C GLY A 283 13.05 -4.20 9.67
N MET A 284 12.07 -4.15 8.78
CA MET A 284 12.05 -4.97 7.60
C MET A 284 11.75 -4.17 6.34
N ALA A 285 12.34 -4.55 5.22
CA ALA A 285 11.88 -4.12 3.92
C ALA A 285 10.66 -4.96 3.52
N ARG A 286 9.57 -4.29 3.13
CA ARG A 286 8.27 -4.90 2.82
C ARG A 286 8.00 -5.03 1.33
N GLY A 287 8.70 -4.26 0.52
CA GLY A 287 8.56 -4.34 -0.92
C GLY A 287 9.47 -3.37 -1.65
N ILE A 288 9.47 -3.52 -2.96
CA ILE A 288 10.28 -2.72 -3.88
C ILE A 288 9.45 -2.39 -5.12
N SER A 289 9.70 -1.23 -5.72
CA SER A 289 9.08 -0.86 -7.00
C SER A 289 9.53 -1.81 -8.11
N ALA A 290 8.68 -2.00 -9.13
CA ALA A 290 9.00 -2.90 -10.23
C ALA A 290 10.28 -2.50 -10.99
N ASN A 291 10.58 -1.19 -11.07
CA ASN A 291 11.83 -0.67 -11.63
C ASN A 291 13.06 -0.78 -10.70
N GLY A 292 12.88 -1.31 -9.48
CA GLY A 292 13.96 -1.53 -8.54
C GLY A 292 14.50 -0.28 -7.83
N GLU A 293 13.94 0.91 -8.05
CA GLU A 293 14.50 2.17 -7.55
C GLU A 293 14.10 2.54 -6.12
N ILE A 294 12.88 2.14 -5.68
CA ILE A 294 12.36 2.51 -4.37
C ILE A 294 12.03 1.26 -3.58
N ILE A 295 12.65 1.14 -2.43
CA ILE A 295 12.36 0.10 -1.44
C ILE A 295 11.53 0.76 -0.32
N TYR A 296 10.50 0.11 0.18
CA TYR A 296 9.76 0.59 1.34
C TYR A 296 9.75 -0.46 2.46
N GLY A 297 9.61 0.01 3.68
CA GLY A 297 9.65 -0.85 4.84
C GLY A 297 9.04 -0.22 6.08
N THR A 298 9.10 -0.96 7.18
CA THR A 298 8.55 -0.57 8.47
C THR A 298 9.44 -1.01 9.61
N SER A 299 9.38 -0.31 10.75
CA SER A 299 9.99 -0.78 11.98
C SER A 299 9.22 -2.00 12.52
N TRP A 300 9.91 -2.85 13.26
CA TRP A 300 9.32 -3.98 13.99
C TRP A 300 8.87 -3.60 15.40
N GLU A 301 9.03 -2.35 15.78
CA GLU A 301 8.82 -1.91 17.16
C GLU A 301 7.34 -1.75 17.48
N ASN A 302 6.93 -2.28 18.62
CA ASN A 302 5.73 -2.03 19.41
C ASN A 302 4.66 -1.15 18.77
N TRP A 303 3.98 -1.66 17.73
CA TRP A 303 2.87 -0.94 17.09
C TRP A 303 3.21 0.42 16.48
N ASP A 304 4.50 0.77 16.44
CA ASP A 304 4.99 1.96 15.78
C ASP A 304 5.25 1.68 14.30
N PHE A 305 4.20 1.75 13.53
CA PHE A 305 4.18 1.42 12.10
C PHE A 305 4.63 2.59 11.22
N GLY A 306 5.63 3.35 11.66
CA GLY A 306 6.24 4.32 10.79
C GLY A 306 6.73 3.63 9.52
N MET A 307 6.33 4.14 8.36
CA MET A 307 6.82 3.67 7.08
C MET A 307 8.01 4.50 6.63
N LEU A 308 9.04 3.83 6.17
CA LEU A 308 10.23 4.45 5.60
C LEU A 308 10.50 3.92 4.20
N TYR A 309 11.36 4.63 3.48
CA TYR A 309 11.79 4.22 2.15
C TYR A 309 13.28 4.48 1.93
N TRP A 310 13.89 3.60 1.16
CA TRP A 310 15.26 3.75 0.64
C TRP A 310 15.20 4.03 -0.85
N VAL A 311 16.12 4.87 -1.31
CA VAL A 311 16.40 5.02 -2.75
C VAL A 311 17.52 4.05 -3.11
N ASN A 312 17.20 3.07 -3.94
CA ASN A 312 18.18 2.09 -4.40
C ASN A 312 19.03 2.72 -5.52
N ASN A 313 20.21 3.19 -5.16
CA ASN A 313 21.20 3.78 -6.07
C ASN A 313 22.36 2.83 -6.40
N GLY A 314 22.23 1.55 -6.03
CA GLY A 314 23.22 0.52 -6.22
C GLY A 314 24.30 0.45 -5.15
N THR A 315 24.47 1.48 -4.32
CA THR A 315 25.43 1.48 -3.18
C THR A 315 24.73 1.22 -1.85
N ASN A 316 23.48 1.61 -1.72
CA ASN A 316 22.61 1.42 -0.56
C ASN A 316 23.27 1.83 0.78
N THR A 317 24.05 2.89 0.76
CA THR A 317 24.75 3.41 1.94
C THR A 317 24.01 4.58 2.61
N GLU A 318 23.02 5.14 1.92
CA GLU A 318 22.24 6.25 2.45
C GLU A 318 21.16 5.75 3.41
N LYS A 319 21.00 6.46 4.54
CA LYS A 319 19.91 6.18 5.48
C LYS A 319 18.55 6.39 4.82
N PRO A 320 17.54 5.60 5.19
CA PRO A 320 16.19 5.78 4.68
C PRO A 320 15.56 7.07 5.20
N ARG A 321 14.46 7.44 4.58
CA ARG A 321 13.61 8.56 5.00
C ARG A 321 12.27 8.05 5.49
N TRP A 322 11.74 8.70 6.53
CA TRP A 322 10.38 8.43 6.97
C TRP A 322 9.36 9.08 6.03
N VAL A 323 8.32 8.35 5.68
CA VAL A 323 7.21 8.90 4.90
C VAL A 323 6.46 9.92 5.76
N GLY A 324 6.29 11.14 5.23
CA GLY A 324 5.65 12.24 5.95
C GLY A 324 6.52 12.90 7.02
N GLU A 325 7.84 12.68 7.00
CA GLU A 325 8.78 13.26 7.95
C GLU A 325 8.72 14.80 8.03
N ASP A 326 8.46 15.44 6.90
CA ASP A 326 8.36 16.89 6.74
C ASP A 326 7.05 17.50 7.27
N VAL A 327 6.06 16.68 7.54
CA VAL A 327 4.72 17.14 8.01
C VAL A 327 4.34 16.58 9.38
N ARG A 328 5.22 15.79 10.01
CA ARG A 328 4.95 15.22 11.34
C ARG A 328 5.29 16.20 12.45
N GLU A 329 4.49 16.17 13.50
CA GLU A 329 4.79 16.80 14.80
C GLU A 329 4.93 15.71 15.85
N VAL A 330 6.02 15.74 16.60
CA VAL A 330 6.32 14.76 17.66
C VAL A 330 6.23 15.48 19.01
N THR A 331 5.29 15.07 19.85
CA THR A 331 5.03 15.69 21.15
C THR A 331 5.36 14.70 22.27
N PRO A 332 6.27 15.04 23.21
CA PRO A 332 6.54 14.21 24.36
C PRO A 332 5.32 14.12 25.28
N VAL A 333 5.02 12.93 25.75
CA VAL A 333 3.91 12.66 26.67
C VAL A 333 4.31 11.63 27.72
N THR A 334 3.68 11.70 28.88
CA THR A 334 3.80 10.67 29.91
C THR A 334 2.55 9.79 29.85
N MET A 335 2.72 8.52 29.58
CA MET A 335 1.64 7.53 29.54
C MET A 335 1.65 6.72 30.85
N LYS A 336 0.43 6.32 31.26
CA LYS A 336 0.25 5.51 32.46
C LYS A 336 -0.15 4.10 32.08
N MET A 337 0.59 3.13 32.57
CA MET A 337 0.32 1.71 32.40
C MET A 337 -0.84 1.27 33.30
N SER A 338 -1.49 0.17 32.97
CA SER A 338 -2.58 -0.41 33.78
C SER A 338 -2.16 -0.82 35.20
N ASP A 339 -0.86 -1.06 35.43
CA ASP A 339 -0.27 -1.33 36.75
C ASP A 339 0.06 -0.05 37.54
N GLY A 340 -0.21 1.12 36.96
CA GLY A 340 0.05 2.42 37.56
C GLY A 340 1.44 2.98 37.28
N THR A 341 2.31 2.25 36.58
CA THR A 341 3.64 2.74 36.20
C THR A 341 3.50 3.81 35.11
N GLU A 342 4.30 4.86 35.21
CA GLU A 342 4.38 5.93 34.20
C GLU A 342 5.66 5.77 33.37
N TYR A 343 5.55 6.02 32.07
CA TYR A 343 6.70 6.07 31.18
C TYR A 343 6.57 7.24 30.19
N GLU A 344 7.73 7.76 29.82
CA GLU A 344 7.82 8.84 28.84
C GLU A 344 7.84 8.27 27.43
N THR A 345 7.05 8.83 26.53
CA THR A 345 7.01 8.48 25.11
C THR A 345 6.62 9.70 24.27
N HIS A 346 6.36 9.50 23.00
CA HIS A 346 5.97 10.58 22.10
C HIS A 346 4.69 10.23 21.36
N ILE A 347 3.83 11.22 21.18
CA ILE A 347 2.69 11.14 20.25
C ILE A 347 3.11 11.78 18.93
N VAL A 348 2.74 11.13 17.86
CA VAL A 348 2.99 11.62 16.51
C VAL A 348 1.70 12.13 15.89
N ASN A 349 1.64 13.42 15.61
CA ASN A 349 0.65 13.99 14.72
C ASN A 349 1.23 14.00 13.31
N GLY A 350 0.93 12.97 12.53
CA GLY A 350 1.53 12.75 11.21
C GLY A 350 0.95 11.52 10.53
N LEU A 351 1.67 11.00 9.53
CA LEU A 351 1.25 9.84 8.75
C LEU A 351 1.89 8.57 9.31
N ILE A 352 1.14 7.83 10.11
CA ILE A 352 1.53 6.49 10.56
C ILE A 352 0.91 5.48 9.61
N CYS A 353 1.74 4.91 8.75
CA CYS A 353 1.28 4.02 7.68
C CYS A 353 1.30 2.56 8.13
N GLU A 354 0.24 1.82 7.82
CA GLU A 354 0.21 0.36 8.03
C GLU A 354 0.93 -0.35 6.88
N ALA A 355 2.14 -0.81 7.15
CA ALA A 355 3.00 -1.41 6.13
C ALA A 355 2.41 -2.68 5.48
N GLN A 356 1.56 -3.43 6.18
CA GLN A 356 0.94 -4.63 5.63
C GLN A 356 -0.02 -4.32 4.47
N LEU A 357 -0.65 -3.16 4.48
CA LEU A 357 -1.57 -2.71 3.44
C LEU A 357 -0.90 -1.80 2.41
N THR A 358 0.41 -1.57 2.57
CA THR A 358 1.16 -0.68 1.68
C THR A 358 1.49 -1.37 0.37
N LYS A 359 1.28 -0.65 -0.72
CA LYS A 359 1.70 -1.01 -2.08
C LYS A 359 2.39 0.17 -2.74
N ILE A 360 3.38 -0.13 -3.55
CA ILE A 360 4.11 0.86 -4.34
C ILE A 360 3.78 0.72 -5.82
N SER A 361 3.67 1.84 -6.52
CA SER A 361 3.48 1.82 -7.98
C SER A 361 4.70 1.23 -8.69
N PRO A 362 4.55 0.60 -9.86
CA PRO A 362 5.65 -0.03 -10.59
C PRO A 362 6.84 0.90 -10.86
N ASN A 363 6.58 2.19 -11.08
CA ASN A 363 7.60 3.21 -11.32
C ASN A 363 8.12 3.89 -10.04
N GLY A 364 7.76 3.43 -8.86
CA GLY A 364 8.23 3.97 -7.59
C GLY A 364 7.71 5.37 -7.22
N LYS A 365 6.78 5.97 -7.99
CA LYS A 365 6.35 7.36 -7.78
C LYS A 365 5.26 7.52 -6.74
N TRP A 366 4.45 6.48 -6.53
CA TRP A 366 3.28 6.52 -5.67
C TRP A 366 3.32 5.38 -4.67
N ILE A 367 2.99 5.68 -3.43
CA ILE A 367 2.77 4.70 -2.38
C ILE A 367 1.32 4.84 -1.92
N ALA A 368 0.58 3.73 -1.91
CA ALA A 368 -0.77 3.64 -1.37
C ALA A 368 -0.72 2.84 -0.06
N SER A 369 -1.26 3.41 1.01
CA SER A 369 -1.33 2.79 2.32
C SER A 369 -2.55 3.29 3.08
N SER A 370 -3.02 2.54 4.07
CA SER A 370 -3.83 3.10 5.13
C SER A 370 -2.92 3.87 6.10
N TYR A 371 -3.47 4.89 6.74
CA TYR A 371 -2.76 5.64 7.75
C TYR A 371 -3.69 5.99 8.92
N ARG A 372 -3.10 6.22 10.07
CA ARG A 372 -3.75 6.79 11.24
C ARG A 372 -2.99 8.02 11.72
N THR A 373 -3.68 8.88 12.44
CA THR A 373 -3.06 9.97 13.19
C THR A 373 -3.29 9.73 14.67
N GLU A 374 -2.34 10.11 15.50
CA GLU A 374 -2.48 10.13 16.95
C GLU A 374 -2.88 11.54 17.39
N THR A 375 -3.63 11.62 18.48
CA THR A 375 -4.01 12.89 19.09
C THR A 375 -3.58 12.91 20.57
N PRO A 376 -3.42 14.07 21.19
CA PRO A 376 -3.09 14.15 22.63
C PRO A 376 -4.08 13.40 23.54
N ALA A 377 -5.32 13.18 23.09
CA ALA A 377 -6.30 12.39 23.83
C ALA A 377 -5.89 10.90 23.92
N ASP A 378 -5.16 10.39 22.93
CA ASP A 378 -4.69 9.00 22.90
C ASP A 378 -3.64 8.75 23.98
N ALA A 379 -2.92 9.79 24.41
CA ALA A 379 -1.94 9.72 25.49
C ALA A 379 -2.55 9.44 26.88
N SER A 380 -3.84 9.67 27.04
CA SER A 380 -4.56 9.38 28.29
C SER A 380 -5.03 7.93 28.38
N MET A 381 -4.84 7.12 27.35
CA MET A 381 -5.25 5.72 27.36
C MET A 381 -4.29 4.91 28.22
N GLU A 382 -4.84 4.08 29.10
CA GLU A 382 -4.05 3.09 29.84
C GLU A 382 -3.53 2.04 28.85
N VAL A 383 -2.21 1.88 28.81
CA VAL A 383 -1.57 0.84 28.01
C VAL A 383 -1.46 -0.43 28.85
N PRO A 384 -1.87 -1.59 28.37
CA PRO A 384 -1.68 -2.86 29.08
C PRO A 384 -0.21 -3.09 29.41
N SER A 385 0.10 -3.55 30.62
CA SER A 385 1.48 -3.82 31.07
C SER A 385 2.25 -4.81 30.22
N THR A 386 1.52 -5.66 29.46
CA THR A 386 2.11 -6.61 28.51
C THR A 386 2.77 -5.96 27.28
N HIS A 387 2.56 -4.66 27.07
CA HIS A 387 3.18 -3.90 25.99
C HIS A 387 4.42 -3.12 26.44
N ARG A 388 4.88 -3.32 27.65
CA ARG A 388 6.14 -2.79 28.10
C ARG A 388 7.27 -3.44 27.29
N PRO A 389 8.19 -2.67 26.68
CA PRO A 389 9.47 -3.23 26.33
C PRO A 389 10.02 -3.90 27.57
N SER A 390 10.37 -5.18 27.49
CA SER A 390 10.92 -5.91 28.64
C SER A 390 12.20 -5.23 29.11
N GLU A 391 12.07 -4.26 30.02
CA GLU A 391 13.12 -3.99 30.95
C GLU A 391 13.10 -5.10 31.99
N GLU A 392 14.18 -5.83 32.06
CA GLU A 392 14.50 -6.91 33.01
C GLU A 392 14.22 -8.33 32.46
N ILE A 393 15.28 -8.99 32.04
CA ILE A 393 16.01 -9.87 32.99
C ILE A 393 17.48 -9.91 32.62
#